data_794e1751075ab6256062448de201f02c
#
_entry.id   794e1751075ab6256062448de201f02c
#
_cell.length_a   1.000
_cell.length_b   1.000
_cell.length_c   1.000
_cell.angle_alpha   90.00
_cell.angle_beta   90.00
_cell.angle_gamma   90.00
#
_symmetry.space_group_name_H-M   'P 1'
#
loop_
_entity.id
_entity.type
_entity.pdbx_description
1 polymer ?
#
loop_
_entity_poly.entity_id
_entity_poly.type
_entity_poly.pdbx_seq_one_letter_code
_entity_poly.pdbx_strand_id
1 'polypeptide(L)'
;VLQSGNWTVINMLADEYVRLLRQYYYVGGMPAAVLAFAEQKGLKVVREIQNQIIRDYRRDFSKHAPVGDVPRINMVWDSIPAQLAKENKKFIYGAVKKSARAADFELAIQWLIDAGLVYKVMRANSAQMPLKFYEDLNAFKLFMLDVGLMGAMAETSAEAMLVDNSVFTEYKGAFTELY
;
A
#
# COMPACT_ATOMS: atom_id res chain seq x y z
N VAL A 1 -19.49 16.37 -14.57
CA VAL A 1 -20.47 15.29 -14.32
C VAL A 1 -20.83 15.25 -12.83
N LEU A 2 -19.87 15.13 -11.92
CA LEU A 2 -20.14 15.12 -10.46
C LEU A 2 -20.77 16.43 -9.97
N GLN A 3 -20.28 17.59 -10.46
CA GLN A 3 -20.85 18.90 -10.12
C GLN A 3 -22.24 19.14 -10.68
N SER A 4 -22.57 18.52 -11.82
CA SER A 4 -23.91 18.62 -12.43
C SER A 4 -24.93 17.68 -11.82
N GLY A 5 -24.54 16.75 -10.95
CA GLY A 5 -25.43 15.74 -10.34
C GLY A 5 -26.05 14.78 -11.33
N ASN A 6 -25.44 14.58 -12.50
CA ASN A 6 -25.99 13.69 -13.54
C ASN A 6 -25.70 12.22 -13.21
N TRP A 7 -26.48 11.66 -12.30
CA TRP A 7 -26.36 10.27 -11.83
C TRP A 7 -26.57 9.23 -12.92
N THR A 8 -27.35 9.54 -13.96
CA THR A 8 -27.58 8.62 -15.09
C THR A 8 -26.27 8.34 -15.82
N VAL A 9 -25.48 9.38 -16.14
CA VAL A 9 -24.18 9.21 -16.80
C VAL A 9 -23.19 8.50 -15.90
N ILE A 10 -23.20 8.80 -14.59
CA ILE A 10 -22.32 8.12 -13.62
C ILE A 10 -22.63 6.63 -13.58
N ASN A 11 -23.92 6.25 -13.49
CA ASN A 11 -24.32 4.84 -13.46
C ASN A 11 -24.01 4.10 -14.76
N MET A 12 -24.16 4.73 -15.92
CA MET A 12 -23.80 4.13 -17.22
C MET A 12 -22.30 3.82 -17.35
N LEU A 13 -21.45 4.56 -16.64
CA LEU A 13 -19.99 4.40 -16.68
C LEU A 13 -19.44 3.64 -15.46
N ALA A 14 -20.32 3.24 -14.52
CA ALA A 14 -19.90 2.65 -13.24
C ALA A 14 -19.04 1.38 -13.43
N ASP A 15 -19.46 0.48 -14.31
CA ASP A 15 -18.73 -0.78 -14.57
C ASP A 15 -17.34 -0.51 -15.16
N GLU A 16 -17.25 0.46 -16.07
CA GLU A 16 -15.98 0.85 -16.67
C GLU A 16 -15.04 1.50 -15.64
N TYR A 17 -15.56 2.36 -14.76
CA TYR A 17 -14.77 2.94 -13.67
C TYR A 17 -14.27 1.87 -12.70
N VAL A 18 -15.10 0.91 -12.32
CA VAL A 18 -14.70 -0.21 -11.47
C VAL A 18 -13.62 -1.05 -12.15
N ARG A 19 -13.77 -1.33 -13.44
CA ARG A 19 -12.78 -2.08 -14.23
C ARG A 19 -11.41 -1.35 -14.23
N LEU A 20 -11.41 -0.04 -14.50
CA LEU A 20 -10.19 0.78 -14.52
C LEU A 20 -9.57 0.88 -13.12
N LEU A 21 -10.37 1.03 -12.07
CA LEU A 21 -9.90 1.05 -10.69
C LEU A 21 -9.22 -0.26 -10.31
N ARG A 22 -9.80 -1.41 -10.68
CA ARG A 22 -9.18 -2.73 -10.44
C ARG A 22 -7.86 -2.89 -11.19
N GLN A 23 -7.80 -2.42 -12.44
CA GLN A 23 -6.55 -2.39 -13.20
C GLN A 23 -5.50 -1.53 -12.50
N TYR A 24 -5.88 -0.34 -12.03
CA TYR A 24 -4.98 0.51 -11.28
C TYR A 24 -4.48 -0.17 -9.99
N TYR A 25 -5.35 -0.84 -9.24
CA TYR A 25 -4.93 -1.56 -8.02
C TYR A 25 -3.94 -2.70 -8.32
N TYR A 26 -4.05 -3.32 -9.49
CA TYR A 26 -3.10 -4.36 -9.89
C TYR A 26 -1.78 -3.79 -10.42
N VAL A 27 -1.85 -2.80 -11.31
CA VAL A 27 -0.69 -2.24 -12.00
C VAL A 27 0.09 -1.26 -11.13
N GLY A 28 -0.62 -0.46 -10.32
CA GLY A 28 -0.03 0.64 -9.55
C GLY A 28 0.39 1.82 -10.41
N GLY A 29 1.25 2.68 -9.84
CA GLY A 29 1.81 3.86 -10.47
C GLY A 29 3.30 3.77 -10.77
N MET A 30 3.97 2.63 -10.54
CA MET A 30 5.40 2.49 -10.84
C MET A 30 5.67 2.59 -12.35
N PRO A 31 6.52 3.52 -12.82
CA PRO A 31 6.66 3.83 -14.25
C PRO A 31 6.94 2.61 -15.13
N ALA A 32 7.82 1.72 -14.71
CA ALA A 32 8.16 0.50 -15.47
C ALA A 32 6.97 -0.47 -15.58
N ALA A 33 6.15 -0.60 -14.51
CA ALA A 33 4.95 -1.42 -14.50
C ALA A 33 3.86 -0.83 -15.40
N VAL A 34 3.64 0.48 -15.31
CA VAL A 34 2.68 1.22 -16.15
C VAL A 34 3.07 1.13 -17.61
N LEU A 35 4.35 1.30 -17.95
CA LEU A 35 4.84 1.18 -19.33
C LEU A 35 4.61 -0.21 -19.91
N ALA A 36 4.95 -1.26 -19.14
CA ALA A 36 4.71 -2.65 -19.58
C ALA A 36 3.23 -2.95 -19.80
N PHE A 37 2.35 -2.40 -18.96
CA PHE A 37 0.91 -2.51 -19.12
C PHE A 37 0.40 -1.77 -20.37
N ALA A 38 0.86 -0.53 -20.59
CA ALA A 38 0.49 0.29 -21.75
C ALA A 38 0.97 -0.34 -23.08
N GLU A 39 2.13 -0.97 -23.08
CA GLU A 39 2.67 -1.72 -24.22
C GLU A 39 2.04 -3.12 -24.40
N GLN A 40 1.02 -3.46 -23.62
CA GLN A 40 0.27 -4.71 -23.69
C GLN A 40 1.15 -5.98 -23.52
N LYS A 41 2.24 -5.89 -22.74
CA LYS A 41 3.14 -7.01 -22.45
C LYS A 41 2.52 -8.11 -21.57
N GLY A 42 1.32 -7.85 -21.04
CA GLY A 42 0.57 -8.79 -20.21
C GLY A 42 0.79 -8.61 -18.71
N LEU A 43 -0.21 -9.01 -17.94
CA LEU A 43 -0.25 -8.83 -16.49
C LEU A 43 0.85 -9.60 -15.74
N LYS A 44 1.28 -10.74 -16.28
CA LYS A 44 2.40 -11.51 -15.72
C LYS A 44 3.69 -10.70 -15.74
N VAL A 45 3.99 -10.05 -16.86
CA VAL A 45 5.19 -9.21 -17.02
C VAL A 45 5.13 -8.02 -16.05
N VAL A 46 3.96 -7.39 -15.89
CA VAL A 46 3.75 -6.32 -14.90
C VAL A 46 4.13 -6.82 -13.49
N ARG A 47 3.64 -7.99 -13.09
CA ARG A 47 3.94 -8.58 -11.77
C ARG A 47 5.43 -8.94 -11.62
N GLU A 48 6.08 -9.43 -12.65
CA GLU A 48 7.53 -9.70 -12.65
C GLU A 48 8.35 -8.41 -12.44
N ILE A 49 7.94 -7.31 -13.08
CA ILE A 49 8.57 -5.99 -12.89
C ILE A 49 8.37 -5.49 -11.46
N GLN A 50 7.16 -5.58 -10.90
CA GLN A 50 6.87 -5.18 -9.52
C GLN A 50 7.71 -5.99 -8.53
N ASN A 51 7.78 -7.31 -8.72
CA ASN A 51 8.63 -8.18 -7.89
C ASN A 51 10.12 -7.84 -8.02
N GLN A 52 10.58 -7.41 -9.21
CA GLN A 52 11.95 -6.96 -9.40
C GLN A 52 12.20 -5.67 -8.61
N ILE A 53 11.31 -4.68 -8.67
CA ILE A 53 11.40 -3.43 -7.90
C ILE A 53 11.48 -3.71 -6.39
N ILE A 54 10.64 -4.63 -5.88
CA ILE A 54 10.67 -5.02 -4.46
C ILE A 54 12.02 -5.63 -4.08
N ARG A 55 12.59 -6.51 -4.93
CA ARG A 55 13.93 -7.08 -4.70
C ARG A 55 15.03 -6.03 -4.72
N ASP A 56 14.90 -5.02 -5.60
CA ASP A 56 15.86 -3.94 -5.72
C ASP A 56 15.83 -3.06 -4.46
N TYR A 57 14.65 -2.70 -3.94
CA TYR A 57 14.53 -2.00 -2.66
C TYR A 57 15.17 -2.77 -1.50
N ARG A 58 14.97 -4.09 -1.41
CA ARG A 58 15.62 -4.90 -0.36
C ARG A 58 17.15 -4.91 -0.48
N ARG A 59 17.69 -4.86 -1.71
CA ARG A 59 19.12 -4.69 -1.93
C ARG A 59 19.60 -3.30 -1.48
N ASP A 60 18.82 -2.28 -1.75
CA ASP A 60 19.12 -0.92 -1.31
C ASP A 60 19.06 -0.78 0.21
N PHE A 61 18.15 -1.49 0.91
CA PHE A 61 18.18 -1.56 2.37
C PHE A 61 19.53 -2.07 2.88
N SER A 62 20.01 -3.16 2.30
CA SER A 62 21.29 -3.77 2.69
C SER A 62 22.50 -2.89 2.36
N LYS A 63 22.40 -2.03 1.34
CA LYS A 63 23.50 -1.19 0.85
C LYS A 63 23.57 0.15 1.58
N HIS A 64 22.43 0.73 1.94
CA HIS A 64 22.35 2.13 2.39
C HIS A 64 21.90 2.30 3.84
N ALA A 65 21.24 1.30 4.44
CA ALA A 65 20.84 1.39 5.83
C ALA A 65 21.99 0.94 6.77
N PRO A 66 21.98 1.40 8.05
CA PRO A 66 22.87 0.86 9.06
C PRO A 66 22.70 -0.66 9.17
N VAL A 67 23.82 -1.41 9.18
CA VAL A 67 23.80 -2.89 9.12
C VAL A 67 22.91 -3.51 10.22
N GLY A 68 22.93 -2.93 11.42
CA GLY A 68 22.13 -3.41 12.55
C GLY A 68 20.61 -3.18 12.38
N ASP A 69 20.19 -2.28 11.49
CA ASP A 69 18.78 -1.94 11.27
C ASP A 69 18.16 -2.66 10.07
N VAL A 70 18.96 -3.18 9.14
CA VAL A 70 18.49 -3.89 7.95
C VAL A 70 17.45 -4.98 8.27
N PRO A 71 17.67 -5.87 9.27
CA PRO A 71 16.67 -6.87 9.62
C PRO A 71 15.35 -6.26 10.10
N ARG A 72 15.41 -5.17 10.87
CA ARG A 72 14.21 -4.47 11.38
C ARG A 72 13.45 -3.77 10.26
N ILE A 73 14.17 -3.13 9.34
CA ILE A 73 13.60 -2.48 8.14
C ILE A 73 12.84 -3.52 7.31
N ASN A 74 13.45 -4.68 7.02
CA ASN A 74 12.77 -5.76 6.31
C ASN A 74 11.53 -6.26 7.06
N MET A 75 11.62 -6.47 8.38
CA MET A 75 10.47 -6.92 9.18
C MET A 75 9.30 -5.92 9.12
N VAL A 76 9.57 -4.62 9.24
CA VAL A 76 8.51 -3.58 9.11
C VAL A 76 7.93 -3.61 7.72
N TRP A 77 8.76 -3.55 6.68
CA TRP A 77 8.36 -3.57 5.27
C TRP A 77 7.44 -4.75 4.97
N ASP A 78 7.83 -5.96 5.34
CA ASP A 78 7.09 -7.18 5.08
C ASP A 78 5.76 -7.25 5.83
N SER A 79 5.63 -6.57 6.98
CA SER A 79 4.42 -6.58 7.78
C SER A 79 3.30 -5.70 7.25
N ILE A 80 3.61 -4.69 6.40
CA ILE A 80 2.66 -3.66 6.00
C ILE A 80 1.41 -4.23 5.32
N PRO A 81 1.51 -5.09 4.28
CA PRO A 81 0.32 -5.62 3.61
C PRO A 81 -0.62 -6.35 4.57
N ALA A 82 -0.08 -7.21 5.43
CA ALA A 82 -0.86 -7.97 6.39
C ALA A 82 -1.51 -7.10 7.48
N GLN A 83 -0.89 -5.97 7.85
CA GLN A 83 -1.46 -5.04 8.83
C GLN A 83 -2.58 -4.20 8.23
N LEU A 84 -2.47 -3.80 6.95
CA LEU A 84 -3.53 -3.09 6.23
C LEU A 84 -4.73 -4.00 5.96
N ALA A 85 -4.49 -5.25 5.55
CA ALA A 85 -5.54 -6.23 5.30
C ALA A 85 -6.40 -6.55 6.53
N LYS A 86 -5.85 -6.45 7.74
CA LYS A 86 -6.58 -6.75 8.99
C LYS A 86 -7.45 -5.60 9.51
N GLU A 87 -7.60 -4.52 8.77
CA GLU A 87 -8.37 -3.34 9.17
C GLU A 87 -8.02 -2.81 10.58
N ASN A 88 -6.78 -3.01 11.00
CA ASN A 88 -6.31 -2.52 12.29
C ASN A 88 -6.43 -1.00 12.34
N LYS A 89 -6.95 -0.47 13.45
CA LYS A 89 -7.07 0.99 13.65
C LYS A 89 -5.72 1.69 13.80
N LYS A 90 -4.64 0.93 14.01
CA LYS A 90 -3.26 1.43 14.13
C LYS A 90 -2.24 0.34 13.82
N PHE A 91 -1.01 0.76 13.57
CA PHE A 91 0.15 -0.14 13.43
C PHE A 91 0.39 -0.93 14.71
N ILE A 92 0.56 -2.25 14.58
CA ILE A 92 0.74 -3.18 15.69
C ILE A 92 2.16 -3.74 15.66
N TYR A 93 3.02 -3.28 16.56
CA TYR A 93 4.40 -3.76 16.67
C TYR A 93 4.48 -5.27 16.94
N GLY A 94 3.58 -5.80 17.75
CA GLY A 94 3.49 -7.24 18.02
C GLY A 94 3.16 -8.11 16.79
N ALA A 95 2.62 -7.51 15.72
CA ALA A 95 2.40 -8.19 14.44
C ALA A 95 3.69 -8.27 13.60
N VAL A 96 4.66 -7.38 13.83
CA VAL A 96 5.99 -7.44 13.21
C VAL A 96 6.82 -8.55 13.83
N LYS A 97 6.87 -8.56 15.15
CA LYS A 97 7.58 -9.58 15.94
C LYS A 97 6.91 -9.74 17.31
N LYS A 98 6.71 -10.97 17.76
CA LYS A 98 6.18 -11.25 19.10
C LYS A 98 7.02 -10.50 20.16
N SER A 99 6.35 -9.81 21.07
CA SER A 99 6.95 -8.97 22.12
C SER A 99 7.72 -7.73 21.63
N ALA A 100 7.55 -7.30 20.37
CA ALA A 100 8.16 -6.09 19.85
C ALA A 100 7.59 -4.84 20.54
N ARG A 101 8.48 -3.87 20.81
CA ARG A 101 8.15 -2.55 21.36
C ARG A 101 8.39 -1.47 20.32
N ALA A 102 7.77 -0.31 20.49
CA ALA A 102 7.95 0.84 19.61
C ALA A 102 9.44 1.20 19.42
N ALA A 103 10.19 1.30 20.52
CA ALA A 103 11.61 1.65 20.51
C ALA A 103 12.48 0.69 19.67
N ASP A 104 12.05 -0.56 19.46
CA ASP A 104 12.81 -1.53 18.68
C ASP A 104 12.75 -1.25 17.17
N PHE A 105 11.72 -0.52 16.70
CA PHE A 105 11.42 -0.36 15.27
C PHE A 105 11.29 1.09 14.81
N GLU A 106 11.37 2.09 15.71
CA GLU A 106 11.21 3.51 15.34
C GLU A 106 12.23 3.95 14.29
N LEU A 107 13.50 3.59 14.45
CA LEU A 107 14.56 3.94 13.48
C LEU A 107 14.32 3.25 12.13
N ALA A 108 13.87 2.01 12.13
CA ALA A 108 13.55 1.27 10.91
C ALA A 108 12.37 1.89 10.17
N ILE A 109 11.32 2.30 10.89
CA ILE A 109 10.18 3.00 10.31
C ILE A 109 10.62 4.35 9.76
N GLN A 110 11.40 5.13 10.53
CA GLN A 110 11.89 6.43 10.08
C GLN A 110 12.74 6.30 8.82
N TRP A 111 13.63 5.30 8.76
CA TRP A 111 14.44 5.04 7.58
C TRP A 111 13.57 4.79 6.32
N LEU A 112 12.51 3.99 6.43
CA LEU A 112 11.58 3.73 5.32
C LEU A 112 10.82 4.99 4.88
N ILE A 113 10.49 5.87 5.84
CA ILE A 113 9.84 7.17 5.56
C ILE A 113 10.81 8.09 4.83
N ASP A 114 12.05 8.22 5.31
CA ASP A 114 13.08 9.09 4.74
C ASP A 114 13.49 8.63 3.34
N ALA A 115 13.46 7.32 3.09
CA ALA A 115 13.65 6.73 1.78
C ALA A 115 12.46 6.93 0.82
N GLY A 116 11.33 7.51 1.29
CA GLY A 116 10.13 7.74 0.49
C GLY A 116 9.34 6.46 0.13
N LEU A 117 9.61 5.36 0.82
CA LEU A 117 9.00 4.06 0.53
C LEU A 117 7.70 3.83 1.30
N VAL A 118 7.51 4.57 2.39
CA VAL A 118 6.38 4.41 3.31
C VAL A 118 5.88 5.78 3.76
N TYR A 119 4.57 5.92 3.84
CA TYR A 119 3.88 7.06 4.44
C TYR A 119 3.35 6.69 5.81
N LYS A 120 3.69 7.50 6.82
CA LYS A 120 3.13 7.39 8.16
C LYS A 120 1.95 8.35 8.31
N VAL A 121 0.76 7.80 8.50
CA VAL A 121 -0.49 8.58 8.65
C VAL A 121 -0.98 8.45 10.07
N MET A 122 -1.06 9.59 10.78
CA MET A 122 -1.52 9.67 12.15
C MET A 122 -3.04 9.61 12.22
N ARG A 123 -3.58 8.97 13.25
CA ARG A 123 -5.02 9.02 13.52
C ARG A 123 -5.39 10.38 14.10
N ALA A 124 -6.47 11.00 13.62
CA ALA A 124 -7.09 12.14 14.28
C ALA A 124 -8.21 11.67 15.23
N ASN A 125 -8.24 12.20 16.45
CA ASN A 125 -9.28 11.91 17.44
C ASN A 125 -10.56 12.69 17.20
N SER A 126 -10.50 13.76 16.38
CA SER A 126 -11.64 14.60 15.98
C SER A 126 -11.46 15.06 14.55
N ALA A 127 -12.56 15.17 13.80
CA ALA A 127 -12.58 15.69 12.43
C ALA A 127 -12.66 17.23 12.39
N GLN A 128 -12.11 17.93 13.38
CA GLN A 128 -12.08 19.39 13.44
C GLN A 128 -10.79 19.94 12.83
N MET A 129 -10.88 21.15 12.22
CA MET A 129 -9.71 21.83 11.65
C MET A 129 -9.05 22.76 12.68
N PRO A 130 -7.72 22.84 12.71
CA PRO A 130 -6.74 22.08 11.92
C PRO A 130 -6.55 20.67 12.48
N LEU A 131 -6.62 19.66 11.62
CA LEU A 131 -6.55 18.24 12.00
C LEU A 131 -5.31 17.90 12.85
N LYS A 132 -4.20 18.59 12.60
CA LYS A 132 -2.93 18.38 13.31
C LYS A 132 -3.04 18.52 14.83
N PHE A 133 -3.98 19.35 15.33
CA PHE A 133 -4.18 19.53 16.77
C PHE A 133 -4.86 18.32 17.43
N TYR A 134 -5.48 17.47 16.63
CA TYR A 134 -6.22 16.30 17.08
C TYR A 134 -5.51 14.98 16.76
N GLU A 135 -4.24 15.05 16.33
CA GLU A 135 -3.44 13.84 16.05
C GLU A 135 -3.19 13.03 17.34
N ASP A 136 -3.43 11.73 17.24
CA ASP A 136 -3.05 10.76 18.26
C ASP A 136 -1.65 10.22 17.96
N LEU A 137 -0.65 10.73 18.67
CA LEU A 137 0.75 10.36 18.48
C LEU A 137 1.04 8.85 18.71
N ASN A 138 0.12 8.15 19.40
CA ASN A 138 0.23 6.72 19.69
C ASN A 138 -0.52 5.83 18.69
N ALA A 139 -1.16 6.42 17.70
CA ALA A 139 -1.94 5.67 16.71
C ALA A 139 -1.69 6.18 15.30
N PHE A 140 -0.99 5.38 14.51
CA PHE A 140 -0.70 5.64 13.10
C PHE A 140 -0.86 4.36 12.27
N LYS A 141 -1.01 4.52 10.97
CA LYS A 141 -0.87 3.45 9.98
C LYS A 141 0.36 3.72 9.10
N LEU A 142 0.90 2.65 8.54
CA LEU A 142 1.96 2.73 7.52
C LEU A 142 1.37 2.30 6.18
N PHE A 143 1.53 3.15 5.18
CA PHE A 143 1.10 2.91 3.82
C PHE A 143 2.32 2.82 2.90
N MET A 144 2.29 1.91 1.95
CA MET A 144 3.34 1.82 0.93
C MET A 144 3.22 2.96 -0.09
N LEU A 145 4.32 3.27 -0.75
CA LEU A 145 4.36 4.29 -1.81
C LEU A 145 3.50 3.94 -3.03
N ASP A 146 3.18 2.66 -3.24
CA ASP A 146 2.50 2.20 -4.45
C ASP A 146 1.58 1.02 -4.17
N VAL A 147 0.35 1.08 -4.71
CA VAL A 147 -0.67 0.06 -4.52
C VAL A 147 -0.38 -1.23 -5.28
N GLY A 148 0.24 -1.15 -6.46
CA GLY A 148 0.64 -2.32 -7.23
C GLY A 148 1.76 -3.11 -6.56
N LEU A 149 2.74 -2.42 -5.95
CA LEU A 149 3.77 -3.06 -5.14
C LEU A 149 3.18 -3.72 -3.89
N MET A 150 2.19 -3.09 -3.23
CA MET A 150 1.48 -3.70 -2.11
C MET A 150 0.79 -4.99 -2.54
N GLY A 151 0.09 -4.98 -3.68
CA GLY A 151 -0.55 -6.17 -4.25
C GLY A 151 0.46 -7.28 -4.62
N ALA A 152 1.66 -6.90 -5.09
CA ALA A 152 2.74 -7.84 -5.37
C ALA A 152 3.29 -8.48 -4.08
N MET A 153 3.49 -7.71 -3.02
CA MET A 153 3.92 -8.21 -1.72
C MET A 153 2.86 -9.08 -1.02
N ALA A 154 1.58 -8.79 -1.24
CA ALA A 154 0.47 -9.60 -0.77
C ALA A 154 0.22 -10.85 -1.64
N GLU A 155 1.04 -11.09 -2.69
CA GLU A 155 0.90 -12.19 -3.66
C GLU A 155 -0.48 -12.27 -4.32
N THR A 156 -1.16 -11.12 -4.46
CA THR A 156 -2.49 -11.04 -5.05
C THR A 156 -2.42 -11.38 -6.54
N SER A 157 -3.20 -12.38 -6.97
CA SER A 157 -3.26 -12.79 -8.38
C SER A 157 -4.03 -11.78 -9.24
N ALA A 158 -3.77 -11.77 -10.55
CA ALA A 158 -4.51 -10.95 -11.50
C ALA A 158 -6.00 -11.35 -11.53
N GLU A 159 -6.29 -12.65 -11.47
CA GLU A 159 -7.66 -13.17 -11.45
C GLU A 159 -8.43 -12.68 -10.22
N ALA A 160 -7.83 -12.80 -9.02
CA ALA A 160 -8.42 -12.32 -7.78
C ALA A 160 -8.71 -10.81 -7.81
N MET A 161 -7.82 -10.00 -8.38
CA MET A 161 -8.00 -8.56 -8.41
C MET A 161 -8.95 -8.09 -9.52
N LEU A 162 -8.89 -8.70 -10.70
CA LEU A 162 -9.60 -8.19 -11.89
C LEU A 162 -10.96 -8.85 -12.13
N VAL A 163 -11.15 -10.10 -11.70
CA VAL A 163 -12.35 -10.91 -12.01
C VAL A 163 -13.15 -11.23 -10.76
N ASP A 164 -12.49 -11.68 -9.69
CA ASP A 164 -13.17 -12.13 -8.48
C ASP A 164 -13.68 -10.96 -7.63
N ASN A 165 -15.01 -10.86 -7.49
CA ASN A 165 -15.64 -9.85 -6.67
C ASN A 165 -15.43 -10.10 -5.17
N SER A 166 -15.31 -11.35 -4.73
CA SER A 166 -15.19 -11.70 -3.31
C SER A 166 -13.85 -11.23 -2.75
N VAL A 167 -12.76 -11.56 -3.44
CA VAL A 167 -11.41 -11.14 -3.07
C VAL A 167 -11.26 -9.62 -3.14
N PHE A 168 -11.76 -9.00 -4.21
CA PHE A 168 -11.76 -7.54 -4.32
C PHE A 168 -12.52 -6.88 -3.15
N THR A 169 -13.65 -7.45 -2.74
CA THR A 169 -14.45 -6.93 -1.62
C THR A 169 -13.75 -7.11 -0.29
N GLU A 170 -13.10 -8.25 -0.07
CA GLU A 170 -12.36 -8.56 1.17
C GLU A 170 -11.15 -7.63 1.37
N TYR A 171 -10.38 -7.38 0.31
CA TYR A 171 -9.16 -6.57 0.41
C TYR A 171 -9.33 -5.11 -0.04
N LYS A 172 -10.51 -4.72 -0.53
CA LYS A 172 -10.75 -3.34 -1.03
C LYS A 172 -10.40 -2.27 0.01
N GLY A 173 -10.62 -2.54 1.31
CA GLY A 173 -10.28 -1.62 2.38
C GLY A 173 -8.79 -1.26 2.38
N ALA A 174 -7.90 -2.26 2.36
CA ALA A 174 -6.46 -2.04 2.32
C ALA A 174 -6.00 -1.29 1.06
N PHE A 175 -6.55 -1.62 -0.11
CA PHE A 175 -6.23 -0.95 -1.38
C PHE A 175 -6.82 0.45 -1.46
N THR A 176 -8.05 0.65 -0.97
CA THR A 176 -8.73 1.95 -0.99
C THR A 176 -8.10 2.95 -0.01
N GLU A 177 -7.62 2.49 1.15
CA GLU A 177 -6.90 3.35 2.09
C GLU A 177 -5.55 3.83 1.54
N LEU A 178 -4.96 3.11 0.59
CA LEU A 178 -3.72 3.48 -0.11
C LEU A 178 -3.96 4.47 -1.28
N TYR A 179 -5.16 4.49 -1.82
CA TYR A 179 -5.58 5.38 -2.91
C TYR A 179 -5.92 6.77 -2.39
#